data_87a83d5cfbea79e7224cbf099042714d
#
_entry.id   87a83d5cfbea79e7224cbf099042714d
#
_cell.length_a   1.000
_cell.length_b   1.000
_cell.length_c   1.000
_cell.angle_alpha   90.00
_cell.angle_beta   90.00
_cell.angle_gamma   90.00
#
_symmetry.space_group_name_H-M   'P 1'
#
loop_
_entity.id
_entity.type
_entity.pdbx_description
1 polymer ?
#
loop_
_entity_poly.entity_id
_entity_poly.type
_entity_poly.pdbx_seq_one_letter_code
_entity_poly.pdbx_strand_id
1 'polypeptide(L)'
;MTMARLYIEGLALWAPALPGWDCARPALRGEASPTPAANARPAPALLAANERRRAPDGVLVALEVAAAAVAMSGRPAASLPSVFSSAHGDLAVVDGLCSSLAADPLLLSPTRFHHSVHNAASGYWAMATGCHAPSSAVAGYDCSFATGLLEAATQAMVDHTPVLLAAFDTDARGALASVNRSRGLLGVALVLAPERSASARFALDWQFEPGSGILPPLHSDAARSLAANAMADALPLFEALALAAPSTDIALPLGLSGILRLRTIQLP
;
A
#
# COMPACT_ATOMS: atom_id res chain seq x y z
N MET A 1 2.39 -2.39 28.76
CA MET A 1 1.57 -1.31 28.16
C MET A 1 0.40 -1.95 27.43
N THR A 2 -0.78 -1.34 27.44
CA THR A 2 -1.96 -1.83 26.73
C THR A 2 -1.86 -1.45 25.26
N MET A 3 -2.08 -2.39 24.34
CA MET A 3 -2.15 -2.10 22.88
C MET A 3 -3.31 -1.16 22.61
N ALA A 4 -3.11 -0.20 21.70
CA ALA A 4 -4.19 0.63 21.19
C ALA A 4 -5.00 -0.16 20.16
N ARG A 5 -6.30 0.16 20.00
CA ARG A 5 -7.21 -0.55 19.10
C ARG A 5 -7.74 0.35 18.01
N LEU A 6 -7.70 -0.16 16.79
CA LEU A 6 -8.36 0.36 15.60
C LEU A 6 -9.25 -0.73 14.98
N TYR A 7 -9.99 -0.34 13.97
CA TYR A 7 -10.87 -1.23 13.21
C TYR A 7 -10.58 -1.10 11.73
N ILE A 8 -10.48 -2.23 11.03
CA ILE A 8 -10.31 -2.28 9.57
C ILE A 8 -11.70 -2.34 8.96
N GLU A 9 -12.12 -1.28 8.30
CA GLU A 9 -13.41 -1.16 7.60
C GLU A 9 -13.32 -1.53 6.12
N GLY A 10 -12.17 -1.31 5.51
CA GLY A 10 -11.90 -1.67 4.13
C GLY A 10 -10.47 -2.11 3.95
N LEU A 11 -10.27 -3.01 3.01
CA LEU A 11 -8.95 -3.51 2.65
C LEU A 11 -8.90 -3.88 1.17
N ALA A 12 -7.73 -3.76 0.56
CA ALA A 12 -7.49 -4.14 -0.82
C ALA A 12 -6.06 -4.60 -1.02
N LEU A 13 -5.87 -5.52 -1.96
CA LEU A 13 -4.56 -5.92 -2.48
C LEU A 13 -4.68 -6.04 -3.99
N TRP A 14 -3.66 -5.57 -4.70
CA TRP A 14 -3.55 -5.72 -6.14
C TRP A 14 -2.10 -6.05 -6.52
N ALA A 15 -1.94 -7.09 -7.32
CA ALA A 15 -0.70 -7.42 -8.03
C ALA A 15 -1.07 -8.05 -9.38
N PRO A 16 -0.17 -8.12 -10.39
CA PRO A 16 -0.50 -8.65 -11.71
C PRO A 16 -1.13 -10.05 -11.71
N ALA A 17 -0.70 -10.93 -10.80
CA ALA A 17 -1.25 -12.27 -10.64
C ALA A 17 -2.40 -12.36 -9.62
N LEU A 18 -2.71 -11.26 -8.92
CA LEU A 18 -3.70 -11.15 -7.86
C LEU A 18 -4.49 -9.84 -8.02
N PRO A 19 -5.29 -9.69 -9.10
CA PRO A 19 -5.99 -8.45 -9.42
C PRO A 19 -7.21 -8.24 -8.50
N GLY A 20 -6.98 -7.68 -7.31
CA GLY A 20 -8.00 -7.38 -6.32
C GLY A 20 -8.12 -8.44 -5.21
N TRP A 21 -8.80 -8.02 -4.12
CA TRP A 21 -8.91 -8.83 -2.90
C TRP A 21 -9.65 -10.16 -3.11
N ASP A 22 -10.65 -10.20 -3.98
CA ASP A 22 -11.41 -11.43 -4.26
C ASP A 22 -10.55 -12.52 -4.90
N CYS A 23 -9.55 -12.13 -5.68
CA CYS A 23 -8.55 -13.05 -6.23
C CYS A 23 -7.42 -13.32 -5.23
N ALA A 24 -6.98 -12.30 -4.50
CA ALA A 24 -5.85 -12.41 -3.58
C ALA A 24 -6.17 -13.27 -2.35
N ARG A 25 -7.36 -13.09 -1.76
CA ARG A 25 -7.76 -13.78 -0.53
C ARG A 25 -7.68 -15.31 -0.64
N PRO A 26 -8.30 -16.01 -1.60
CA PRO A 26 -8.16 -17.47 -1.71
C PRO A 26 -6.73 -17.89 -2.04
N ALA A 27 -5.97 -17.12 -2.79
CA ALA A 27 -4.57 -17.42 -3.09
C ALA A 27 -3.67 -17.31 -1.85
N LEU A 28 -3.86 -16.27 -1.02
CA LEU A 28 -3.15 -16.11 0.25
C LEU A 28 -3.54 -17.18 1.30
N ARG A 29 -4.70 -17.81 1.14
CA ARG A 29 -5.11 -18.98 1.94
C ARG A 29 -4.58 -20.30 1.42
N GLY A 30 -3.92 -20.32 0.26
CA GLY A 30 -3.48 -21.54 -0.41
C GLY A 30 -4.61 -22.33 -1.06
N GLU A 31 -5.80 -21.75 -1.23
CA GLU A 31 -6.99 -22.37 -1.81
C GLU A 31 -7.05 -22.20 -3.34
N ALA A 32 -6.29 -21.26 -3.88
CA ALA A 32 -6.18 -20.98 -5.31
C ALA A 32 -4.74 -20.69 -5.70
N SER A 33 -4.36 -21.02 -6.91
CA SER A 33 -3.07 -20.63 -7.47
C SER A 33 -3.17 -19.22 -8.07
N PRO A 34 -2.15 -18.35 -7.87
CA PRO A 34 -2.07 -17.10 -8.60
C PRO A 34 -2.11 -17.36 -10.11
N THR A 35 -2.96 -16.66 -10.83
CA THR A 35 -3.00 -16.76 -12.29
C THR A 35 -2.17 -15.62 -12.87
N PRO A 36 -1.00 -15.90 -13.47
CA PRO A 36 -0.20 -14.88 -14.10
C PRO A 36 -1.00 -14.25 -15.25
N ALA A 37 -1.44 -13.01 -15.07
CA ALA A 37 -1.94 -12.22 -16.17
C ALA A 37 -0.74 -11.51 -16.81
N ALA A 38 -0.23 -12.03 -17.92
CA ALA A 38 0.78 -11.35 -18.69
C ALA A 38 0.28 -9.93 -19.02
N ASN A 39 1.03 -8.91 -18.61
CA ASN A 39 0.71 -7.49 -18.82
C ASN A 39 -0.54 -6.96 -18.08
N ALA A 40 -0.96 -7.56 -16.98
CA ALA A 40 -1.99 -6.96 -16.16
C ALA A 40 -1.52 -5.59 -15.65
N ARG A 41 -2.27 -4.55 -15.98
CA ARG A 41 -2.04 -3.17 -15.55
C ARG A 41 -3.25 -2.69 -14.76
N PRO A 42 -3.06 -2.03 -13.60
CA PRO A 42 -4.19 -1.49 -12.85
C PRO A 42 -4.97 -0.48 -13.70
N ALA A 43 -6.27 -0.45 -13.53
CA ALA A 43 -7.16 0.39 -14.34
C ALA A 43 -8.21 1.10 -13.46
N PRO A 44 -7.79 1.96 -12.50
CA PRO A 44 -8.69 2.60 -11.56
C PRO A 44 -9.80 3.36 -12.29
N ALA A 45 -11.05 3.00 -11.99
CA ALA A 45 -12.22 3.55 -12.67
C ALA A 45 -12.42 5.06 -12.41
N LEU A 46 -11.86 5.56 -11.30
CA LEU A 46 -11.93 7.00 -10.95
C LEU A 46 -11.07 7.91 -11.86
N LEU A 47 -10.16 7.34 -12.67
CA LEU A 47 -9.42 8.11 -13.67
C LEU A 47 -10.08 8.00 -15.06
N ALA A 48 -10.13 9.12 -15.79
CA ALA A 48 -10.54 9.11 -17.19
C ALA A 48 -9.56 8.27 -18.04
N ALA A 49 -10.03 7.69 -19.14
CA ALA A 49 -9.25 6.75 -19.96
C ALA A 49 -7.94 7.35 -20.52
N ASN A 50 -7.92 8.64 -20.85
CA ASN A 50 -6.74 9.35 -21.30
C ASN A 50 -5.72 9.59 -20.17
N GLU A 51 -6.17 9.84 -18.95
CA GLU A 51 -5.32 9.98 -17.76
C GLU A 51 -4.73 8.64 -17.37
N ARG A 52 -5.54 7.57 -17.32
CA ARG A 52 -5.04 6.20 -17.07
C ARG A 52 -3.92 5.78 -18.02
N ARG A 53 -3.99 6.16 -19.30
CA ARG A 53 -2.93 5.84 -20.26
C ARG A 53 -1.61 6.56 -19.97
N ARG A 54 -1.67 7.75 -19.36
CA ARG A 54 -0.50 8.61 -19.09
C ARG A 54 0.07 8.45 -17.69
N ALA A 55 -0.77 8.03 -16.74
CA ALA A 55 -0.36 7.86 -15.35
C ALA A 55 0.68 6.75 -15.21
N PRO A 56 1.70 6.92 -14.35
CA PRO A 56 2.66 5.88 -14.00
C PRO A 56 2.00 4.68 -13.33
N ASP A 57 2.63 3.52 -13.43
CA ASP A 57 2.08 2.28 -12.85
C ASP A 57 1.95 2.35 -11.32
N GLY A 58 2.89 3.03 -10.64
CA GLY A 58 2.82 3.28 -9.20
C GLY A 58 1.58 4.09 -8.81
N VAL A 59 1.25 5.15 -9.56
CA VAL A 59 0.01 5.92 -9.36
C VAL A 59 -1.22 5.05 -9.59
N LEU A 60 -1.23 4.27 -10.69
CA LEU A 60 -2.39 3.45 -11.02
C LEU A 60 -2.69 2.40 -9.95
N VAL A 61 -1.67 1.67 -9.47
CA VAL A 61 -1.89 0.65 -8.44
C VAL A 61 -2.29 1.26 -7.11
N ALA A 62 -1.70 2.40 -6.73
CA ALA A 62 -2.09 3.11 -5.52
C ALA A 62 -3.57 3.53 -5.53
N LEU A 63 -4.03 4.09 -6.65
CA LEU A 63 -5.43 4.50 -6.80
C LEU A 63 -6.39 3.30 -6.88
N GLU A 64 -5.98 2.22 -7.54
CA GLU A 64 -6.78 0.98 -7.62
C GLU A 64 -7.08 0.42 -6.24
N VAL A 65 -6.02 0.24 -5.41
CA VAL A 65 -6.21 -0.32 -4.07
C VAL A 65 -6.90 0.68 -3.12
N ALA A 66 -6.60 1.98 -3.23
CA ALA A 66 -7.26 3.01 -2.44
C ALA A 66 -8.76 3.04 -2.71
N ALA A 67 -9.16 3.05 -3.99
CA ALA A 67 -10.56 3.06 -4.40
C ALA A 67 -11.30 1.79 -3.92
N ALA A 68 -10.67 0.61 -4.05
CA ALA A 68 -11.26 -0.65 -3.62
C ALA A 68 -11.45 -0.71 -2.08
N ALA A 69 -10.46 -0.28 -1.31
CA ALA A 69 -10.56 -0.25 0.15
C ALA A 69 -11.62 0.75 0.62
N VAL A 70 -11.68 1.95 0.02
CA VAL A 70 -12.69 2.96 0.34
C VAL A 70 -14.09 2.47 -0.03
N ALA A 71 -14.27 1.87 -1.21
CA ALA A 71 -15.55 1.29 -1.62
C ALA A 71 -16.03 0.21 -0.63
N MET A 72 -15.12 -0.66 -0.16
CA MET A 72 -15.43 -1.69 0.83
C MET A 72 -15.83 -1.10 2.19
N SER A 73 -15.21 0.01 2.61
CA SER A 73 -15.51 0.68 3.89
C SER A 73 -16.85 1.42 3.88
N GLY A 74 -17.33 1.84 2.70
CA GLY A 74 -18.48 2.72 2.54
C GLY A 74 -18.24 4.17 2.94
N ARG A 75 -16.99 4.57 3.21
CA ARG A 75 -16.62 5.95 3.57
C ARG A 75 -16.57 6.84 2.32
N PRO A 76 -16.94 8.14 2.45
CA PRO A 76 -16.83 9.07 1.32
C PRO A 76 -15.35 9.42 1.07
N ALA A 77 -14.84 9.08 -0.12
CA ALA A 77 -13.46 9.35 -0.52
C ALA A 77 -13.08 10.83 -0.42
N ALA A 78 -14.02 11.74 -0.70
CA ALA A 78 -13.78 13.20 -0.74
C ALA A 78 -13.43 13.82 0.62
N SER A 79 -13.68 13.13 1.73
CA SER A 79 -13.44 13.66 3.10
C SER A 79 -12.52 12.77 3.94
N LEU A 80 -11.92 11.74 3.36
CA LEU A 80 -11.11 10.76 4.09
C LEU A 80 -9.63 11.19 4.12
N PRO A 81 -9.05 11.53 5.28
CA PRO A 81 -7.61 11.72 5.40
C PRO A 81 -6.86 10.50 4.88
N SER A 82 -5.66 10.70 4.33
CA SER A 82 -4.95 9.61 3.67
C SER A 82 -3.45 9.63 3.92
N VAL A 83 -2.88 8.44 4.00
CA VAL A 83 -1.44 8.18 4.03
C VAL A 83 -1.09 7.34 2.81
N PHE A 84 -0.23 7.86 1.95
CA PHE A 84 0.35 7.12 0.84
C PHE A 84 1.77 6.72 1.18
N SER A 85 2.08 5.42 1.08
CA SER A 85 3.40 4.90 1.43
C SER A 85 4.03 4.20 0.24
N SER A 86 5.30 4.51 -0.02
CA SER A 86 6.11 3.84 -1.03
C SER A 86 7.59 3.95 -0.65
N ALA A 87 8.37 2.90 -0.85
CA ALA A 87 9.81 2.94 -0.58
C ALA A 87 10.54 3.85 -1.57
N HIS A 88 10.11 3.83 -2.82
CA HIS A 88 10.88 4.43 -3.92
C HIS A 88 10.06 5.35 -4.84
N GLY A 89 8.74 5.42 -4.70
CA GLY A 89 7.88 6.03 -5.71
C GLY A 89 7.88 5.24 -7.03
N ASP A 90 7.88 5.92 -8.17
CA ASP A 90 7.93 5.25 -9.48
C ASP A 90 9.34 5.30 -10.07
N LEU A 91 10.09 4.20 -9.86
CA LEU A 91 11.49 4.10 -10.31
C LEU A 91 11.65 4.10 -11.84
N ALA A 92 10.63 3.70 -12.60
CA ALA A 92 10.68 3.77 -14.06
C ALA A 92 10.61 5.23 -14.56
N VAL A 93 9.83 6.06 -13.86
CA VAL A 93 9.79 7.51 -14.13
C VAL A 93 11.12 8.15 -13.81
N VAL A 94 11.71 7.84 -12.65
CA VAL A 94 13.00 8.38 -12.20
C VAL A 94 14.11 7.96 -13.17
N ASP A 95 14.19 6.67 -13.54
CA ASP A 95 15.18 6.17 -14.51
C ASP A 95 15.07 6.89 -15.87
N GLY A 96 13.85 7.07 -16.37
CA GLY A 96 13.60 7.79 -17.62
C GLY A 96 14.00 9.27 -17.56
N LEU A 97 13.84 9.93 -16.39
CA LEU A 97 14.30 11.31 -16.20
C LEU A 97 15.83 11.39 -16.14
N CYS A 98 16.47 10.49 -15.39
CA CYS A 98 17.93 10.40 -15.32
C CYS A 98 18.55 10.15 -16.70
N SER A 99 17.96 9.26 -17.49
CA SER A 99 18.38 8.98 -18.86
C SER A 99 18.25 10.20 -19.76
N SER A 100 17.13 10.96 -19.65
CA SER A 100 16.93 12.19 -20.41
C SER A 100 17.95 13.26 -20.02
N LEU A 101 18.21 13.44 -18.71
CA LEU A 101 19.21 14.38 -18.21
C LEU A 101 20.62 14.05 -18.71
N ALA A 102 20.98 12.77 -18.76
CA ALA A 102 22.28 12.34 -19.23
C ALA A 102 22.46 12.53 -20.76
N ALA A 103 21.38 12.43 -21.53
CA ALA A 103 21.41 12.60 -22.97
C ALA A 103 21.36 14.08 -23.40
N ASP A 104 20.34 14.80 -22.98
CA ASP A 104 20.14 16.23 -23.22
C ASP A 104 19.15 16.81 -22.18
N PRO A 105 19.61 17.68 -21.26
CA PRO A 105 18.77 18.31 -20.25
C PRO A 105 17.56 19.09 -20.81
N LEU A 106 17.65 19.58 -22.06
CA LEU A 106 16.57 20.33 -22.73
C LEU A 106 15.38 19.43 -23.13
N LEU A 107 15.57 18.12 -23.15
CA LEU A 107 14.52 17.13 -23.45
C LEU A 107 13.71 16.69 -22.24
N LEU A 108 13.95 17.28 -21.07
CA LEU A 108 13.16 16.98 -19.88
C LEU A 108 11.67 17.29 -20.09
N SER A 109 10.85 16.28 -19.92
CA SER A 109 9.39 16.43 -19.99
C SER A 109 8.84 16.96 -18.65
N PRO A 110 8.16 18.13 -18.63
CA PRO A 110 7.50 18.64 -17.43
C PRO A 110 6.48 17.64 -16.83
N THR A 111 5.77 16.92 -17.68
CA THR A 111 4.81 15.89 -17.23
C THR A 111 5.51 14.73 -16.53
N ARG A 112 6.64 14.25 -17.07
CA ARG A 112 7.42 13.19 -16.39
C ARG A 112 7.98 13.69 -15.08
N PHE A 113 8.46 14.92 -15.02
CA PHE A 113 8.94 15.52 -13.78
C PHE A 113 7.83 15.59 -12.72
N HIS A 114 6.61 15.98 -13.12
CA HIS A 114 5.45 15.97 -12.23
C HIS A 114 5.14 14.58 -11.68
N HIS A 115 5.41 13.51 -12.42
CA HIS A 115 5.18 12.14 -11.97
C HIS A 115 6.29 11.57 -11.08
N SER A 116 7.46 12.23 -10.98
CA SER A 116 8.61 11.73 -10.21
C SER A 116 8.56 12.07 -8.72
N VAL A 117 7.68 13.00 -8.32
CA VAL A 117 7.57 13.37 -6.91
C VAL A 117 6.94 12.25 -6.10
N HIS A 118 7.45 12.00 -4.90
CA HIS A 118 7.02 10.89 -4.07
C HIS A 118 5.52 10.93 -3.73
N ASN A 119 4.94 12.13 -3.64
CA ASN A 119 3.51 12.35 -3.37
C ASN A 119 2.62 12.37 -4.63
N ALA A 120 3.10 11.92 -5.80
CA ALA A 120 2.30 11.91 -7.03
C ALA A 120 0.98 11.15 -6.85
N ALA A 121 1.01 9.97 -6.22
CA ALA A 121 -0.19 9.15 -6.01
C ALA A 121 -1.25 9.87 -5.16
N SER A 122 -0.84 10.54 -4.07
CA SER A 122 -1.77 11.31 -3.22
C SER A 122 -2.37 12.51 -3.96
N GLY A 123 -1.57 13.19 -4.80
CA GLY A 123 -2.05 14.27 -5.65
C GLY A 123 -3.09 13.81 -6.67
N TYR A 124 -2.87 12.68 -7.33
CA TYR A 124 -3.84 12.06 -8.23
C TYR A 124 -5.12 11.64 -7.49
N TRP A 125 -4.99 11.07 -6.28
CA TRP A 125 -6.12 10.73 -5.43
C TRP A 125 -6.97 11.95 -5.09
N ALA A 126 -6.34 13.03 -4.61
CA ALA A 126 -7.03 14.27 -4.26
C ALA A 126 -7.79 14.86 -5.46
N MET A 127 -7.16 14.91 -6.65
CA MET A 127 -7.80 15.40 -7.87
C MET A 127 -8.97 14.52 -8.31
N ALA A 128 -8.79 13.18 -8.29
CA ALA A 128 -9.79 12.26 -8.80
C ALA A 128 -11.03 12.14 -7.90
N THR A 129 -10.86 12.34 -6.58
CA THR A 129 -11.93 12.22 -5.58
C THR A 129 -12.51 13.57 -5.13
N GLY A 130 -11.85 14.68 -5.48
CA GLY A 130 -12.17 15.99 -4.91
C GLY A 130 -11.83 16.09 -3.41
N CYS A 131 -10.93 15.23 -2.91
CA CYS A 131 -10.56 15.22 -1.49
C CYS A 131 -9.66 16.41 -1.15
N HIS A 132 -10.05 17.16 -0.12
CA HIS A 132 -9.27 18.25 0.48
C HIS A 132 -8.86 17.95 1.93
N ALA A 133 -9.11 16.72 2.41
CA ALA A 133 -8.64 16.29 3.72
C ALA A 133 -7.10 16.16 3.75
N PRO A 134 -6.48 16.19 4.94
CA PRO A 134 -5.04 16.01 5.07
C PRO A 134 -4.53 14.75 4.38
N SER A 135 -3.36 14.85 3.75
CA SER A 135 -2.72 13.73 3.09
C SER A 135 -1.21 13.74 3.36
N SER A 136 -0.67 12.61 3.81
CA SER A 136 0.76 12.38 4.02
C SER A 136 1.31 11.45 2.96
N ALA A 137 2.58 11.66 2.57
CA ALA A 137 3.33 10.72 1.74
C ALA A 137 4.61 10.32 2.50
N VAL A 138 4.74 9.04 2.81
CA VAL A 138 5.80 8.52 3.69
C VAL A 138 6.61 7.42 3.02
N ALA A 139 7.86 7.27 3.46
CA ALA A 139 8.76 6.19 3.05
C ALA A 139 9.50 5.66 4.27
N GLY A 140 9.73 4.36 4.32
CA GLY A 140 10.51 3.67 5.36
C GLY A 140 11.47 2.64 4.77
N TYR A 141 11.84 2.79 3.49
CA TYR A 141 12.66 1.84 2.75
C TYR A 141 12.05 0.43 2.81
N ASP A 142 12.77 -0.59 3.32
CA ASP A 142 12.27 -1.98 3.45
C ASP A 142 11.12 -2.14 4.48
N CYS A 143 10.73 -1.07 5.19
CA CYS A 143 9.67 -1.03 6.20
C CYS A 143 8.62 0.03 5.86
N SER A 144 8.39 0.28 4.57
CA SER A 144 7.52 1.37 4.13
C SER A 144 6.06 1.14 4.48
N PHE A 145 5.56 -0.09 4.36
CA PHE A 145 4.20 -0.40 4.81
C PHE A 145 4.05 -0.23 6.32
N ALA A 146 4.96 -0.78 7.11
CA ALA A 146 4.92 -0.66 8.57
C ALA A 146 4.99 0.81 9.02
N THR A 147 5.82 1.64 8.35
CA THR A 147 5.91 3.09 8.59
C THR A 147 4.59 3.79 8.23
N GLY A 148 4.03 3.49 7.07
CA GLY A 148 2.73 4.03 6.65
C GLY A 148 1.58 3.62 7.58
N LEU A 149 1.60 2.36 8.05
CA LEU A 149 0.61 1.85 9.00
C LEU A 149 0.71 2.57 10.35
N LEU A 150 1.92 2.78 10.87
CA LEU A 150 2.14 3.53 12.11
C LEU A 150 1.63 4.98 11.97
N GLU A 151 1.94 5.64 10.87
CA GLU A 151 1.47 7.01 10.58
C GLU A 151 -0.06 7.06 10.52
N ALA A 152 -0.69 6.18 9.72
CA ALA A 152 -2.15 6.14 9.58
C ALA A 152 -2.85 5.79 10.89
N ALA A 153 -2.30 4.85 11.66
CA ALA A 153 -2.82 4.46 12.96
C ALA A 153 -2.74 5.62 13.97
N THR A 154 -1.63 6.35 13.96
CA THR A 154 -1.43 7.52 14.82
C THR A 154 -2.41 8.63 14.48
N GLN A 155 -2.55 8.98 13.19
CA GLN A 155 -3.52 9.98 12.74
C GLN A 155 -4.94 9.59 13.14
N ALA A 156 -5.35 8.33 12.87
CA ALA A 156 -6.69 7.86 13.22
C ALA A 156 -7.00 7.97 14.70
N MET A 157 -6.02 7.65 15.57
CA MET A 157 -6.17 7.73 17.02
C MET A 157 -6.18 9.16 17.56
N VAL A 158 -5.31 10.02 17.04
CA VAL A 158 -5.15 11.40 17.53
C VAL A 158 -6.30 12.30 17.06
N ASP A 159 -6.66 12.16 15.78
CA ASP A 159 -7.68 13.01 15.17
C ASP A 159 -9.10 12.44 15.33
N HIS A 160 -9.23 11.23 15.91
CA HIS A 160 -10.50 10.52 16.08
C HIS A 160 -11.31 10.40 14.78
N THR A 161 -10.63 10.20 13.64
CA THR A 161 -11.24 10.08 12.31
C THR A 161 -10.72 8.85 11.58
N PRO A 162 -11.51 8.21 10.71
CA PRO A 162 -11.00 7.17 9.83
C PRO A 162 -9.94 7.70 8.87
N VAL A 163 -8.92 6.89 8.58
CA VAL A 163 -7.80 7.23 7.69
C VAL A 163 -7.62 6.13 6.65
N LEU A 164 -7.42 6.52 5.39
CA LEU A 164 -6.98 5.64 4.31
C LEU A 164 -5.46 5.49 4.36
N LEU A 165 -4.97 4.25 4.42
CA LEU A 165 -3.59 3.90 4.07
C LEU A 165 -3.59 3.26 2.70
N ALA A 166 -2.80 3.78 1.75
CA ALA A 166 -2.50 3.16 0.48
C ALA A 166 -0.98 3.01 0.32
N ALA A 167 -0.50 1.78 0.21
CA ALA A 167 0.91 1.48 0.15
C ALA A 167 1.24 0.70 -1.14
N PHE A 168 2.30 1.08 -1.85
CA PHE A 168 2.60 0.54 -3.17
C PHE A 168 4.07 0.66 -3.54
N ASP A 169 4.55 -0.27 -4.38
CA ASP A 169 5.82 -0.11 -5.08
C ASP A 169 5.83 -0.81 -6.44
N THR A 170 6.76 -0.38 -7.28
CA THR A 170 6.93 -0.83 -8.66
C THR A 170 8.27 -1.53 -8.86
N ASP A 171 8.49 -2.10 -10.04
CA ASP A 171 9.79 -2.63 -10.46
C ASP A 171 10.88 -1.56 -10.42
N ALA A 172 12.01 -1.88 -9.83
CA ALA A 172 13.25 -1.13 -10.05
C ALA A 172 13.79 -1.41 -11.45
N ARG A 173 14.09 -0.35 -12.20
CA ARG A 173 14.55 -0.42 -13.60
C ARG A 173 15.86 0.34 -13.81
N GLY A 174 16.52 0.03 -14.93
CA GLY A 174 17.75 0.70 -15.35
C GLY A 174 18.87 0.58 -14.31
N ALA A 175 19.65 1.63 -14.16
CA ALA A 175 20.75 1.69 -13.19
C ALA A 175 20.28 1.54 -11.74
N LEU A 176 19.06 1.99 -11.42
CA LEU A 176 18.49 1.90 -10.07
C LEU A 176 18.22 0.46 -9.63
N ALA A 177 18.01 -0.48 -10.58
CA ALA A 177 17.80 -1.89 -10.25
C ALA A 177 19.01 -2.57 -9.58
N SER A 178 20.19 -1.96 -9.65
CA SER A 178 21.40 -2.46 -8.97
C SER A 178 21.43 -2.15 -7.47
N VAL A 179 20.71 -1.11 -7.04
CA VAL A 179 20.69 -0.63 -5.65
C VAL A 179 19.32 -0.78 -4.98
N ASN A 180 18.26 -0.84 -5.75
CA ASN A 180 16.89 -1.02 -5.25
C ASN A 180 16.39 -2.43 -5.55
N ARG A 181 15.82 -3.11 -4.57
CA ARG A 181 15.43 -4.52 -4.66
C ARG A 181 13.95 -4.74 -5.00
N SER A 182 13.24 -3.71 -5.46
CA SER A 182 11.83 -3.86 -5.78
C SER A 182 11.63 -4.60 -7.11
N ARG A 183 10.76 -5.62 -7.10
CA ARG A 183 10.37 -6.41 -8.27
C ARG A 183 8.87 -6.54 -8.35
N GLY A 184 8.35 -6.41 -9.56
CA GLY A 184 6.91 -6.48 -9.84
C GLY A 184 6.15 -5.25 -9.33
N LEU A 185 4.85 -5.31 -9.45
CA LEU A 185 3.93 -4.27 -9.03
C LEU A 185 3.07 -4.83 -7.90
N LEU A 186 3.06 -4.14 -6.76
CA LEU A 186 2.25 -4.49 -5.60
C LEU A 186 1.63 -3.24 -5.01
N GLY A 187 0.33 -3.29 -4.75
CA GLY A 187 -0.39 -2.29 -3.99
C GLY A 187 -1.27 -2.95 -2.93
N VAL A 188 -1.36 -2.32 -1.78
CA VAL A 188 -2.25 -2.69 -0.69
C VAL A 188 -2.89 -1.45 -0.09
N ALA A 189 -4.10 -1.58 0.46
CA ALA A 189 -4.74 -0.47 1.15
C ALA A 189 -5.57 -0.95 2.34
N LEU A 190 -5.70 -0.08 3.33
CA LEU A 190 -6.56 -0.26 4.51
C LEU A 190 -7.34 1.03 4.76
N VAL A 191 -8.58 0.92 5.18
CA VAL A 191 -9.32 2.01 5.84
C VAL A 191 -9.38 1.67 7.33
N LEU A 192 -8.70 2.48 8.12
CA LEU A 192 -8.55 2.32 9.57
C LEU A 192 -9.47 3.30 10.28
N ALA A 193 -10.28 2.84 11.22
CA ALA A 193 -11.18 3.65 12.01
C ALA A 193 -10.87 3.53 13.51
N PRO A 194 -10.95 4.64 14.31
CA PRO A 194 -10.71 4.59 15.75
C PRO A 194 -11.88 3.93 16.49
N GLU A 195 -13.07 3.90 15.90
CA GLU A 195 -14.26 3.33 16.49
C GLU A 195 -14.86 2.22 15.61
N ARG A 196 -15.51 1.25 16.25
CA ARG A 196 -16.19 0.15 15.54
C ARG A 196 -17.43 0.66 14.83
N SER A 197 -17.50 0.42 13.53
CA SER A 197 -18.70 0.64 12.71
C SER A 197 -19.30 -0.67 12.23
N ALA A 198 -20.43 -0.61 11.55
CA ALA A 198 -21.04 -1.77 10.89
C ALA A 198 -20.19 -2.33 9.74
N SER A 199 -19.32 -1.51 9.15
CA SER A 199 -18.38 -1.93 8.10
C SER A 199 -17.12 -2.61 8.65
N ALA A 200 -16.85 -2.55 9.97
CA ALA A 200 -15.67 -3.10 10.57
C ALA A 200 -15.64 -4.64 10.44
N ARG A 201 -14.60 -5.16 9.81
CA ARG A 201 -14.39 -6.61 9.58
C ARG A 201 -13.40 -7.23 10.55
N PHE A 202 -12.42 -6.42 10.99
CA PHE A 202 -11.39 -6.83 11.94
C PHE A 202 -11.17 -5.72 12.96
N ALA A 203 -10.84 -6.10 14.20
CA ALA A 203 -10.12 -5.21 15.09
C ALA A 203 -8.62 -5.40 14.86
N LEU A 204 -7.87 -4.32 14.96
CA LEU A 204 -6.42 -4.27 14.85
C LEU A 204 -5.87 -3.63 16.13
N ASP A 205 -5.38 -4.45 17.03
CA ASP A 205 -4.63 -3.96 18.18
C ASP A 205 -3.19 -3.71 17.74
N TRP A 206 -2.60 -2.58 18.14
CA TRP A 206 -1.26 -2.20 17.73
C TRP A 206 -0.48 -1.53 18.84
N GLN A 207 0.85 -1.67 18.79
CA GLN A 207 1.77 -1.07 19.73
C GLN A 207 3.15 -0.89 19.07
N PHE A 208 3.77 0.26 19.27
CA PHE A 208 5.18 0.47 18.97
C PHE A 208 6.03 0.00 20.15
N GLU A 209 7.10 -0.75 19.85
CA GLU A 209 8.09 -1.18 20.82
C GLU A 209 9.51 -0.86 20.32
N PRO A 210 10.42 -0.38 21.19
CA PRO A 210 11.83 -0.34 20.87
C PRO A 210 12.38 -1.76 20.67
N GLY A 211 13.27 -1.93 19.69
CA GLY A 211 13.91 -3.24 19.44
C GLY A 211 14.25 -3.42 17.96
N SER A 212 14.84 -4.55 17.64
CA SER A 212 15.07 -5.01 16.27
C SER A 212 14.17 -6.20 15.99
N GLY A 213 13.53 -6.20 14.82
CA GLY A 213 12.65 -7.28 14.37
C GLY A 213 13.10 -7.87 13.04
N ILE A 214 12.64 -9.08 12.77
CA ILE A 214 12.76 -9.73 11.46
C ILE A 214 11.35 -9.85 10.91
N LEU A 215 11.18 -9.59 9.62
CA LEU A 215 9.91 -9.76 8.95
C LEU A 215 9.43 -11.22 9.13
N PRO A 216 8.17 -11.44 9.55
CA PRO A 216 7.63 -12.78 9.69
C PRO A 216 7.70 -13.56 8.37
N PRO A 217 7.90 -14.88 8.41
CA PRO A 217 7.93 -15.71 7.22
C PRO A 217 6.57 -15.66 6.49
N LEU A 218 6.61 -15.68 5.16
CA LEU A 218 5.42 -15.78 4.33
C LEU A 218 5.02 -17.26 4.16
N HIS A 219 3.73 -17.54 4.31
CA HIS A 219 3.22 -18.92 4.37
C HIS A 219 2.66 -19.41 3.04
N SER A 220 2.03 -18.54 2.24
CA SER A 220 1.44 -18.90 0.95
C SER A 220 2.44 -18.73 -0.21
N ASP A 221 2.28 -19.54 -1.27
CA ASP A 221 3.05 -19.36 -2.51
C ASP A 221 2.74 -18.01 -3.15
N ALA A 222 1.49 -17.54 -3.02
CA ALA A 222 1.07 -16.24 -3.50
C ALA A 222 1.86 -15.10 -2.85
N ALA A 223 1.98 -15.08 -1.52
CA ALA A 223 2.79 -14.08 -0.82
C ALA A 223 4.27 -14.22 -1.14
N ARG A 224 4.82 -15.45 -1.14
CA ARG A 224 6.23 -15.69 -1.49
C ARG A 224 6.58 -15.20 -2.91
N SER A 225 5.66 -15.27 -3.86
CA SER A 225 5.87 -14.76 -5.22
C SER A 225 6.04 -13.23 -5.28
N LEU A 226 5.55 -12.51 -4.28
CA LEU A 226 5.64 -11.05 -4.15
C LEU A 226 6.75 -10.59 -3.20
N ALA A 227 7.48 -11.50 -2.57
CA ALA A 227 8.48 -11.20 -1.53
C ALA A 227 9.65 -10.30 -1.99
N ALA A 228 9.88 -10.22 -3.30
CA ALA A 228 10.92 -9.35 -3.88
C ALA A 228 10.45 -7.91 -4.12
N ASN A 229 9.18 -7.58 -3.88
CA ASN A 229 8.70 -6.20 -3.98
C ASN A 229 9.08 -5.40 -2.72
N ALA A 230 9.40 -4.12 -2.86
CA ALA A 230 9.76 -3.27 -1.72
C ALA A 230 8.62 -3.08 -0.71
N MET A 231 7.36 -3.36 -1.11
CA MET A 231 6.18 -3.32 -0.24
C MET A 231 5.83 -4.69 0.38
N ALA A 232 6.74 -5.68 0.29
CA ALA A 232 6.49 -7.03 0.79
C ALA A 232 6.31 -7.12 2.33
N ASP A 233 6.71 -6.08 3.08
CA ASP A 233 6.48 -5.96 4.52
C ASP A 233 4.97 -5.87 4.88
N ALA A 234 4.09 -5.60 3.92
CA ALA A 234 2.65 -5.68 4.07
C ALA A 234 2.10 -7.12 4.13
N LEU A 235 2.77 -8.06 3.45
CA LEU A 235 2.23 -9.40 3.18
C LEU A 235 1.89 -10.22 4.43
N PRO A 236 2.68 -10.21 5.53
CA PRO A 236 2.30 -10.94 6.74
C PRO A 236 0.94 -10.52 7.31
N LEU A 237 0.63 -9.22 7.27
CA LEU A 237 -0.67 -8.72 7.70
C LEU A 237 -1.78 -9.17 6.74
N PHE A 238 -1.56 -9.09 5.44
CA PHE A 238 -2.58 -9.48 4.45
C PHE A 238 -2.82 -10.99 4.42
N GLU A 239 -1.81 -11.83 4.71
CA GLU A 239 -2.02 -13.27 4.94
C GLU A 239 -2.90 -13.51 6.18
N ALA A 240 -2.62 -12.82 7.29
CA ALA A 240 -3.44 -12.95 8.50
C ALA A 240 -4.90 -12.53 8.28
N LEU A 241 -5.12 -11.41 7.54
CA LEU A 241 -6.46 -10.95 7.17
C LEU A 241 -7.16 -11.91 6.20
N ALA A 242 -6.41 -12.55 5.30
CA ALA A 242 -6.96 -13.56 4.40
C ALA A 242 -7.39 -14.81 5.15
N LEU A 243 -6.57 -15.31 6.05
CA LEU A 243 -6.87 -16.51 6.88
C LEU A 243 -8.06 -16.28 7.80
N ALA A 244 -8.27 -15.02 8.23
CA ALA A 244 -9.38 -14.64 9.11
C ALA A 244 -9.47 -15.56 10.35
N ALA A 245 -8.32 -15.89 10.94
CA ALA A 245 -8.29 -16.62 12.21
C ALA A 245 -8.88 -15.73 13.33
N PRO A 246 -9.42 -16.34 14.40
CA PRO A 246 -10.00 -15.58 15.51
C PRO A 246 -9.07 -14.50 16.05
N SER A 247 -7.76 -14.77 16.10
CA SER A 247 -6.72 -13.79 16.43
C SER A 247 -5.37 -14.23 15.85
N THR A 248 -4.57 -13.25 15.36
CA THR A 248 -3.20 -13.49 14.87
C THR A 248 -2.29 -12.35 15.31
N ASP A 249 -1.16 -12.72 15.94
CA ASP A 249 -0.11 -11.78 16.33
C ASP A 249 0.94 -11.65 15.22
N ILE A 250 1.36 -10.42 14.91
CA ILE A 250 2.32 -10.09 13.86
C ILE A 250 3.29 -9.04 14.41
N ALA A 251 4.58 -9.18 14.11
CA ALA A 251 5.59 -8.19 14.44
C ALA A 251 6.25 -7.68 13.16
N LEU A 252 6.00 -6.44 12.80
CA LEU A 252 6.62 -5.80 11.63
C LEU A 252 7.81 -4.96 12.07
N PRO A 253 9.00 -5.11 11.47
CA PRO A 253 10.13 -4.25 11.75
C PRO A 253 9.85 -2.81 11.33
N LEU A 254 10.35 -1.84 12.10
CA LEU A 254 10.36 -0.41 11.81
C LEU A 254 11.82 0.06 11.80
N GLY A 255 12.55 -0.28 10.75
CA GLY A 255 13.98 -0.01 10.63
C GLY A 255 14.80 -0.84 11.62
N LEU A 256 15.90 -0.25 12.14
CA LEU A 256 16.89 -0.97 12.96
C LEU A 256 16.54 -1.02 14.45
N SER A 257 15.60 -0.20 14.91
CA SER A 257 15.39 0.03 16.35
C SER A 257 13.93 0.07 16.80
N GLY A 258 13.00 -0.30 15.93
CA GLY A 258 11.57 -0.32 16.24
C GLY A 258 10.86 -1.57 15.71
N ILE A 259 9.80 -1.94 16.42
CA ILE A 259 8.88 -3.02 16.03
C ILE A 259 7.46 -2.48 16.15
N LEU A 260 6.65 -2.68 15.12
CA LEU A 260 5.21 -2.49 15.18
C LEU A 260 4.56 -3.85 15.46
N ARG A 261 4.10 -4.04 16.70
CA ARG A 261 3.33 -5.22 17.05
C ARG A 261 1.88 -5.01 16.70
N LEU A 262 1.32 -6.01 16.06
CA LEU A 262 -0.07 -6.03 15.61
C LEU A 262 -0.74 -7.29 16.12
N ARG A 263 -2.03 -7.17 16.41
CA ARG A 263 -2.92 -8.30 16.62
C ARG A 263 -4.19 -8.08 15.83
N THR A 264 -4.44 -8.93 14.85
CA THR A 264 -5.72 -8.94 14.13
C THR A 264 -6.72 -9.80 14.88
N ILE A 265 -7.96 -9.35 14.96
CA ILE A 265 -9.07 -10.08 15.59
C ILE A 265 -10.23 -10.03 14.61
N GLN A 266 -10.71 -11.19 14.17
CA GLN A 266 -11.88 -11.26 13.29
C GLN A 266 -13.13 -10.83 14.08
N LEU A 267 -13.93 -9.96 13.53
CA LEU A 267 -15.19 -9.52 14.11
C LEU A 267 -16.34 -10.39 13.59
N PRO A 268 -17.37 -10.61 14.42
CA PRO A 268 -18.57 -11.36 14.04
C PRO A 268 -19.39 -10.63 12.97
#